data_c49471e79ce599f6ad31f0de179c9c52
#
_entry.id   c49471e79ce599f6ad31f0de179c9c52
#
_cell.length_a   1.000
_cell.length_b   1.000
_cell.length_c   1.000
_cell.angle_alpha   90.00
_cell.angle_beta   90.00
_cell.angle_gamma   90.00
#
_symmetry.space_group_name_H-M   'P 1'
#
loop_
_entity.id
_entity.type
_entity.pdbx_description
1 polymer ?
#
loop_
_entity_poly.entity_id
_entity_poly.type
_entity_poly.pdbx_seq_one_letter_code
_entity_poly.pdbx_strand_id
1 'polypeptide(L)'
;MSQQGENQATERERANRLRILSIAIGGGIALVGVLVILYAWQIWPFNSAIQSTENAYVRGQVTFISPQVNGYITSVEVIDLQPVHKGQLLMTIDDRIYRQRVHQAEAQLAMKLAALANNQQQRRSAQATIESNNAALANAKAQAQRSGFDLKRVENLAADGSLSVRERDAARASNTQAQAAIQQAAATLEVSKQNLQTVIVNRASLEGDVASARAALELAQIDLVNTRIIAPDDGQLGQIAVRKGAYVSAGTRLTSVVPTEKWVIANMKETQLANVHPGMAVTFTVDALNHQKFSGEVEFISPAAGSEFSAISPDNATGNFVKIAQRIPVRIKITGDQQRLRPGMSVEVSIDTSAAVPPREAQQ
;
A
#
# COMPACT_ATOMS: atom_id res chain seq x y z
N MET A 1 -58.50 -87.76 -40.77
CA MET A 1 -58.63 -86.67 -39.77
C MET A 1 -57.30 -86.22 -39.14
N SER A 2 -56.20 -86.12 -39.92
CA SER A 2 -54.86 -85.79 -39.32
C SER A 2 -54.20 -84.57 -39.91
N GLN A 3 -54.81 -83.78 -40.77
CA GLN A 3 -54.16 -82.54 -41.36
C GLN A 3 -54.69 -81.22 -40.79
N GLN A 4 -55.74 -81.18 -39.99
CA GLN A 4 -56.26 -79.97 -39.39
C GLN A 4 -55.61 -79.61 -38.03
N GLY A 5 -54.92 -80.53 -37.35
CA GLY A 5 -54.20 -80.27 -36.07
C GLY A 5 -52.87 -79.57 -36.22
N GLU A 6 -52.18 -79.82 -37.30
CA GLU A 6 -50.81 -79.30 -37.54
C GLU A 6 -50.77 -77.81 -37.99
N ASN A 7 -51.80 -77.39 -38.72
CA ASN A 7 -51.93 -75.98 -39.13
C ASN A 7 -52.32 -75.05 -37.98
N GLN A 8 -53.08 -75.51 -37.01
CA GLN A 8 -53.45 -74.70 -35.83
C GLN A 8 -52.32 -74.53 -34.82
N ALA A 9 -51.36 -75.46 -34.71
CA ALA A 9 -50.22 -75.35 -33.89
C ALA A 9 -49.17 -74.33 -34.45
N THR A 10 -48.99 -74.35 -35.77
CA THR A 10 -48.07 -73.41 -36.47
C THR A 10 -48.61 -71.99 -36.49
N GLU A 11 -49.92 -71.79 -36.59
CA GLU A 11 -50.48 -70.42 -36.52
C GLU A 11 -50.42 -69.86 -35.07
N ARG A 12 -50.59 -70.67 -34.03
CA ARG A 12 -50.44 -70.25 -32.65
C ARG A 12 -48.99 -69.92 -32.29
N GLU A 13 -48.01 -70.67 -32.79
CA GLU A 13 -46.61 -70.32 -32.60
C GLU A 13 -46.17 -69.03 -33.36
N ARG A 14 -46.68 -68.80 -34.56
CA ARG A 14 -46.46 -67.53 -35.31
C ARG A 14 -47.16 -66.36 -34.62
N ALA A 15 -48.37 -66.51 -34.10
CA ALA A 15 -49.06 -65.47 -33.38
C ALA A 15 -48.38 -65.14 -32.03
N ASN A 16 -47.81 -66.11 -31.33
CA ASN A 16 -47.05 -65.92 -30.11
C ASN A 16 -45.66 -65.23 -30.39
N ARG A 17 -45.00 -65.64 -31.46
CA ARG A 17 -43.75 -64.99 -31.87
C ARG A 17 -43.99 -63.54 -32.26
N LEU A 18 -45.09 -63.23 -32.99
CA LEU A 18 -45.43 -61.85 -33.35
C LEU A 18 -45.82 -61.00 -32.11
N ARG A 19 -46.53 -61.62 -31.11
CA ARG A 19 -46.81 -60.93 -29.85
C ARG A 19 -45.55 -60.68 -29.04
N ILE A 20 -44.64 -61.62 -28.92
CA ILE A 20 -43.35 -61.43 -28.25
C ILE A 20 -42.53 -60.36 -28.94
N LEU A 21 -42.51 -60.36 -30.30
CA LEU A 21 -41.81 -59.34 -31.07
C LEU A 21 -42.38 -57.94 -30.90
N SER A 22 -43.77 -57.83 -30.89
CA SER A 22 -44.42 -56.53 -30.68
C SER A 22 -44.19 -55.98 -29.25
N ILE A 23 -44.18 -56.84 -28.23
CA ILE A 23 -43.89 -56.49 -26.83
C ILE A 23 -42.43 -56.09 -26.73
N ALA A 24 -41.49 -56.76 -27.38
CA ALA A 24 -40.05 -56.39 -27.40
C ALA A 24 -39.82 -55.08 -28.12
N ILE A 25 -40.46 -54.81 -29.25
CA ILE A 25 -40.39 -53.53 -29.95
C ILE A 25 -41.01 -52.40 -29.11
N GLY A 26 -42.19 -52.62 -28.53
CA GLY A 26 -42.83 -51.65 -27.64
C GLY A 26 -42.01 -51.34 -26.38
N GLY A 27 -41.41 -52.37 -25.77
CA GLY A 27 -40.50 -52.22 -24.67
C GLY A 27 -39.20 -51.45 -25.03
N GLY A 28 -38.67 -51.73 -26.26
CA GLY A 28 -37.52 -50.98 -26.82
C GLY A 28 -37.81 -49.50 -27.01
N ILE A 29 -38.98 -49.18 -27.59
CA ILE A 29 -39.41 -47.78 -27.80
C ILE A 29 -39.65 -47.09 -26.45
N ALA A 30 -40.23 -47.74 -25.48
CA ALA A 30 -40.43 -47.19 -24.13
C ALA A 30 -39.11 -46.94 -23.43
N LEU A 31 -38.12 -47.84 -23.55
CA LEU A 31 -36.78 -47.68 -22.97
C LEU A 31 -36.03 -46.54 -23.61
N VAL A 32 -36.08 -46.40 -24.98
CA VAL A 32 -35.53 -45.25 -25.67
C VAL A 32 -36.20 -43.94 -25.25
N GLY A 33 -37.54 -43.95 -25.07
CA GLY A 33 -38.28 -42.79 -24.57
C GLY A 33 -37.81 -42.35 -23.16
N VAL A 34 -37.64 -43.33 -22.26
CA VAL A 34 -37.12 -43.09 -20.91
C VAL A 34 -35.69 -42.57 -20.98
N LEU A 35 -34.82 -43.12 -21.82
CA LEU A 35 -33.45 -42.64 -21.99
C LEU A 35 -33.40 -41.21 -22.55
N VAL A 36 -34.28 -40.87 -23.49
CA VAL A 36 -34.40 -39.51 -24.03
C VAL A 36 -34.88 -38.53 -22.96
N ILE A 37 -35.85 -38.94 -22.11
CA ILE A 37 -36.29 -38.10 -21.00
C ILE A 37 -35.17 -37.91 -19.95
N LEU A 38 -34.46 -38.97 -19.57
CA LEU A 38 -33.31 -38.89 -18.66
C LEU A 38 -32.18 -38.00 -19.23
N TYR A 39 -31.94 -38.09 -20.53
CA TYR A 39 -30.97 -37.22 -21.23
C TYR A 39 -31.46 -35.77 -21.26
N ALA A 40 -32.71 -35.50 -21.64
CA ALA A 40 -33.26 -34.14 -21.72
C ALA A 40 -33.34 -33.44 -20.35
N TRP A 41 -33.52 -34.19 -19.28
CA TRP A 41 -33.60 -33.66 -17.92
C TRP A 41 -32.27 -33.77 -17.16
N GLN A 42 -31.20 -34.24 -17.81
CA GLN A 42 -29.88 -34.41 -17.24
C GLN A 42 -29.87 -35.14 -15.88
N ILE A 43 -30.74 -36.18 -15.76
CA ILE A 43 -30.79 -37.04 -14.58
C ILE A 43 -29.79 -38.19 -14.77
N TRP A 44 -29.23 -38.66 -13.65
CA TRP A 44 -28.31 -39.82 -13.67
C TRP A 44 -28.80 -40.93 -14.62
N PRO A 45 -27.95 -41.47 -15.56
CA PRO A 45 -26.49 -41.34 -15.69
C PRO A 45 -26.00 -40.21 -16.59
N PHE A 46 -26.86 -39.33 -17.08
CA PHE A 46 -26.53 -38.25 -18.02
C PHE A 46 -26.23 -36.88 -17.36
N ASN A 47 -25.87 -36.88 -16.06
CA ASN A 47 -25.43 -35.65 -15.39
C ASN A 47 -24.20 -35.09 -16.08
N SER A 48 -24.33 -33.89 -16.63
CA SER A 48 -23.16 -33.14 -17.16
C SER A 48 -22.21 -32.76 -16.02
N ALA A 49 -20.96 -33.22 -16.08
CA ALA A 49 -19.90 -32.76 -15.16
C ALA A 49 -19.50 -31.33 -15.45
N ILE A 50 -20.02 -30.74 -16.53
CA ILE A 50 -19.69 -29.35 -16.92
C ILE A 50 -20.74 -28.41 -16.35
N GLN A 51 -20.31 -27.46 -15.51
CA GLN A 51 -21.17 -26.40 -14.99
C GLN A 51 -20.93 -25.13 -15.79
N SER A 52 -21.98 -24.59 -16.44
CA SER A 52 -21.84 -23.41 -17.29
C SER A 52 -22.69 -22.22 -16.81
N THR A 53 -22.19 -21.01 -17.13
CA THR A 53 -22.90 -19.76 -16.90
C THR A 53 -22.58 -18.74 -17.98
N GLU A 54 -23.61 -18.08 -18.50
CA GLU A 54 -23.51 -16.92 -19.40
C GLU A 54 -23.37 -15.59 -18.64
N ASN A 55 -23.64 -15.62 -17.32
CA ASN A 55 -23.49 -14.43 -16.47
C ASN A 55 -22.05 -14.31 -15.99
N ALA A 56 -21.17 -14.03 -16.93
CA ALA A 56 -19.74 -13.85 -16.62
C ALA A 56 -19.17 -12.73 -17.50
N TYR A 57 -18.13 -12.08 -17.00
CA TYR A 57 -17.49 -10.98 -17.71
C TYR A 57 -16.00 -10.87 -17.33
N VAL A 58 -15.23 -10.38 -18.29
CA VAL A 58 -13.81 -10.06 -18.06
C VAL A 58 -13.72 -8.84 -17.14
N ARG A 59 -12.86 -8.92 -16.14
CA ARG A 59 -12.51 -7.81 -15.25
C ARG A 59 -11.02 -7.49 -15.35
N GLY A 60 -10.67 -6.26 -14.99
CA GLY A 60 -9.31 -5.77 -14.78
C GLY A 60 -9.38 -4.62 -13.81
N GLN A 61 -8.29 -4.38 -13.09
CA GLN A 61 -8.21 -3.27 -12.15
C GLN A 61 -7.94 -1.97 -12.90
N VAL A 62 -8.99 -1.25 -13.28
CA VAL A 62 -8.85 0.07 -13.92
C VAL A 62 -8.42 1.08 -12.86
N THR A 63 -7.22 1.63 -13.00
CA THR A 63 -6.68 2.65 -12.10
C THR A 63 -6.90 4.03 -12.69
N PHE A 64 -7.59 4.91 -11.94
CA PHE A 64 -7.77 6.30 -12.33
C PHE A 64 -6.56 7.13 -11.91
N ILE A 65 -6.06 7.94 -12.84
CA ILE A 65 -4.93 8.83 -12.61
C ILE A 65 -5.47 10.23 -12.33
N SER A 66 -5.07 10.77 -11.19
CA SER A 66 -5.41 12.11 -10.71
C SER A 66 -4.17 12.82 -10.21
N PRO A 67 -4.03 14.14 -10.38
CA PRO A 67 -2.90 14.90 -9.84
C PRO A 67 -3.05 15.05 -8.32
N GLN A 68 -1.93 15.22 -7.64
CA GLN A 68 -1.88 15.56 -6.21
C GLN A 68 -1.72 17.06 -5.99
N VAL A 69 -1.36 17.81 -7.05
CA VAL A 69 -1.13 19.25 -7.03
C VAL A 69 -1.99 19.96 -8.07
N ASN A 70 -2.22 21.24 -7.84
CA ASN A 70 -3.08 22.07 -8.70
C ASN A 70 -2.24 22.85 -9.73
N GLY A 71 -2.80 23.12 -10.90
CA GLY A 71 -2.13 23.98 -11.88
C GLY A 71 -2.63 23.79 -13.29
N TYR A 72 -2.00 24.48 -14.24
CA TYR A 72 -2.30 24.36 -15.66
C TYR A 72 -1.51 23.23 -16.30
N ILE A 73 -2.13 22.44 -17.17
CA ILE A 73 -1.45 21.44 -17.97
C ILE A 73 -0.57 22.14 -19.01
N THR A 74 0.74 21.93 -18.95
CA THR A 74 1.72 22.51 -19.89
C THR A 74 1.95 21.62 -21.09
N SER A 75 1.95 20.29 -20.90
CA SER A 75 2.06 19.32 -21.99
C SER A 75 1.27 18.05 -21.69
N VAL A 76 0.86 17.37 -22.75
CA VAL A 76 0.30 16.02 -22.76
C VAL A 76 1.12 15.23 -23.75
N GLU A 77 1.88 14.23 -23.25
CA GLU A 77 2.89 13.49 -24.03
C GLU A 77 2.34 12.18 -24.61
N VAL A 78 1.07 11.89 -24.38
CA VAL A 78 0.41 10.65 -24.77
C VAL A 78 -0.92 10.94 -25.48
N ILE A 79 -1.40 9.95 -26.24
CA ILE A 79 -2.70 9.99 -26.91
C ILE A 79 -3.68 9.00 -26.28
N ASP A 80 -4.97 9.16 -26.56
CA ASP A 80 -6.04 8.27 -26.11
C ASP A 80 -5.73 6.82 -26.53
N LEU A 81 -5.98 5.88 -25.61
CA LEU A 81 -5.83 4.43 -25.82
C LEU A 81 -4.40 3.94 -26.13
N GLN A 82 -3.40 4.76 -25.94
CA GLN A 82 -1.98 4.39 -26.15
C GLN A 82 -1.52 3.37 -25.09
N PRO A 83 -0.72 2.35 -25.46
CA PRO A 83 -0.01 1.54 -24.49
C PRO A 83 1.07 2.37 -23.78
N VAL A 84 1.22 2.16 -22.47
CA VAL A 84 2.19 2.88 -21.62
C VAL A 84 2.89 1.92 -20.68
N HIS A 85 4.11 2.30 -20.29
CA HIS A 85 4.92 1.58 -19.33
C HIS A 85 4.93 2.29 -17.98
N LYS A 86 5.14 1.52 -16.93
CA LYS A 86 5.31 2.04 -15.57
C LYS A 86 6.40 3.12 -15.53
N GLY A 87 6.09 4.27 -14.92
CA GLY A 87 7.00 5.41 -14.84
C GLY A 87 7.05 6.30 -16.09
N GLN A 88 6.35 5.94 -17.17
CA GLN A 88 6.26 6.78 -18.37
C GLN A 88 5.56 8.10 -18.06
N LEU A 89 6.13 9.22 -18.51
CA LEU A 89 5.53 10.55 -18.38
C LEU A 89 4.29 10.65 -19.26
N LEU A 90 3.17 11.03 -18.68
CA LEU A 90 1.89 11.20 -19.36
C LEU A 90 1.58 12.67 -19.62
N MET A 91 1.72 13.50 -18.59
CA MET A 91 1.38 14.91 -18.61
C MET A 91 2.28 15.69 -17.67
N THR A 92 2.41 16.99 -17.89
CA THR A 92 3.08 17.91 -16.96
C THR A 92 2.17 19.06 -16.57
N ILE A 93 2.21 19.43 -15.30
CA ILE A 93 1.58 20.62 -14.76
C ILE A 93 2.63 21.73 -14.70
N ASP A 94 2.22 22.99 -14.77
CA ASP A 94 3.13 24.16 -14.64
C ASP A 94 3.87 24.11 -13.31
N ASP A 95 5.16 23.87 -13.38
CA ASP A 95 6.04 23.63 -12.23
C ASP A 95 6.74 24.91 -11.71
N ARG A 96 6.54 26.07 -12.37
CA ARG A 96 7.24 27.32 -12.01
C ARG A 96 7.05 27.72 -10.56
N ILE A 97 5.82 27.64 -10.06
CA ILE A 97 5.50 27.97 -8.67
C ILE A 97 6.13 26.94 -7.71
N TYR A 98 6.10 25.66 -8.06
CA TYR A 98 6.66 24.59 -7.25
C TYR A 98 8.18 24.66 -7.18
N ARG A 99 8.86 24.99 -8.28
CA ARG A 99 10.32 25.29 -8.27
C ARG A 99 10.65 26.45 -7.35
N GLN A 100 9.87 27.53 -7.38
CA GLN A 100 10.10 28.66 -6.48
C GLN A 100 9.89 28.29 -5.01
N ARG A 101 8.94 27.42 -4.69
CA ARG A 101 8.76 26.89 -3.33
C ARG A 101 9.95 26.06 -2.87
N VAL A 102 10.52 25.24 -3.75
CA VAL A 102 11.77 24.49 -3.48
C VAL A 102 12.91 25.46 -3.17
N HIS A 103 13.15 26.45 -4.03
CA HIS A 103 14.21 27.47 -3.80
C HIS A 103 14.00 28.26 -2.50
N GLN A 104 12.76 28.59 -2.17
CA GLN A 104 12.44 29.25 -0.90
C GLN A 104 12.77 28.36 0.30
N ALA A 105 12.40 27.08 0.25
CA ALA A 105 12.70 26.12 1.31
C ALA A 105 14.20 25.83 1.45
N GLU A 106 14.94 25.77 0.32
CA GLU A 106 16.41 25.65 0.31
C GLU A 106 17.07 26.85 1.01
N ALA A 107 16.64 28.06 0.68
CA ALA A 107 17.14 29.26 1.33
C ALA A 107 16.86 29.27 2.84
N GLN A 108 15.66 28.83 3.24
CA GLN A 108 15.29 28.71 4.65
C GLN A 108 16.15 27.68 5.38
N LEU A 109 16.41 26.52 4.78
CA LEU A 109 17.32 25.51 5.33
C LEU A 109 18.75 26.06 5.47
N ALA A 110 19.25 26.79 4.46
CA ALA A 110 20.56 27.40 4.50
C ALA A 110 20.70 28.40 5.65
N MET A 111 19.67 29.21 5.92
CA MET A 111 19.63 30.13 7.08
C MET A 111 19.71 29.38 8.41
N LYS A 112 18.96 28.29 8.56
CA LYS A 112 18.97 27.49 9.79
C LYS A 112 20.31 26.76 10.00
N LEU A 113 20.93 26.26 8.94
CA LEU A 113 22.28 25.68 8.98
C LEU A 113 23.33 26.72 9.38
N ALA A 114 23.24 27.94 8.87
CA ALA A 114 24.14 29.04 9.26
C ALA A 114 23.98 29.41 10.76
N ALA A 115 22.74 29.42 11.27
CA ALA A 115 22.46 29.65 12.70
C ALA A 115 23.09 28.54 13.58
N LEU A 116 22.99 27.29 13.17
CA LEU A 116 23.61 26.15 13.87
C LEU A 116 25.16 26.24 13.83
N ALA A 117 25.73 26.64 12.70
CA ALA A 117 27.15 26.84 12.57
C ALA A 117 27.64 28.00 13.46
N ASN A 118 26.88 29.10 13.56
CA ASN A 118 27.15 30.19 14.46
C ASN A 118 27.12 29.75 15.94
N ASN A 119 26.17 28.95 16.35
CA ASN A 119 26.15 28.36 17.68
C ASN A 119 27.42 27.55 17.99
N GLN A 120 27.94 26.81 17.02
CA GLN A 120 29.17 26.08 17.20
C GLN A 120 30.38 27.05 17.44
N GLN A 121 30.40 28.19 16.77
CA GLN A 121 31.40 29.22 17.02
C GLN A 121 31.22 29.85 18.40
N GLN A 122 30.00 30.16 18.81
CA GLN A 122 29.69 30.64 20.17
C GLN A 122 30.16 29.67 21.24
N ARG A 123 29.97 28.36 21.03
CA ARG A 123 30.46 27.31 21.93
C ARG A 123 31.97 27.34 22.08
N ARG A 124 32.72 27.48 20.96
CA ARG A 124 34.20 27.60 20.99
C ARG A 124 34.64 28.83 21.76
N SER A 125 33.97 29.96 21.57
CA SER A 125 34.23 31.19 22.30
C SER A 125 33.98 31.07 23.80
N ALA A 126 32.83 30.45 24.18
CA ALA A 126 32.53 30.21 25.57
C ALA A 126 33.54 29.25 26.24
N GLN A 127 34.01 28.24 25.51
CA GLN A 127 35.07 27.34 25.99
C GLN A 127 36.40 28.07 26.22
N ALA A 128 36.81 28.93 25.33
CA ALA A 128 38.02 29.76 25.49
C ALA A 128 37.89 30.73 26.70
N THR A 129 36.70 31.27 26.93
CA THR A 129 36.42 32.10 28.12
C THR A 129 36.58 31.29 29.40
N ILE A 130 36.13 30.03 29.46
CA ILE A 130 36.34 29.13 30.62
C ILE A 130 37.82 28.88 30.84
N GLU A 131 38.61 28.66 29.77
CA GLU A 131 40.08 28.46 29.90
C GLU A 131 40.77 29.70 30.45
N SER A 132 40.38 30.90 30.01
CA SER A 132 40.85 32.16 30.55
C SER A 132 40.52 32.33 32.03
N ASN A 133 39.29 32.04 32.43
CA ASN A 133 38.85 32.15 33.80
C ASN A 133 39.49 31.07 34.72
N ASN A 134 39.78 29.89 34.20
CA ASN A 134 40.59 28.89 34.90
C ASN A 134 42.02 29.40 35.16
N ALA A 135 42.64 30.04 34.23
CA ALA A 135 43.98 30.64 34.41
C ALA A 135 43.93 31.78 35.47
N ALA A 136 42.88 32.63 35.44
CA ALA A 136 42.65 33.67 36.43
C ALA A 136 42.45 33.07 37.87
N LEU A 137 41.68 32.00 37.99
CA LEU A 137 41.51 31.28 39.27
C LEU A 137 42.85 30.70 39.76
N ALA A 138 43.62 30.09 38.87
CA ALA A 138 44.94 29.55 39.20
C ALA A 138 45.91 30.67 39.72
N ASN A 139 45.87 31.83 39.06
CA ASN A 139 46.65 33.01 39.51
C ASN A 139 46.21 33.52 40.89
N ALA A 140 44.88 33.65 41.12
CA ALA A 140 44.33 34.03 42.43
C ALA A 140 44.74 33.04 43.54
N LYS A 141 44.70 31.71 43.25
CA LYS A 141 45.19 30.68 44.19
C LYS A 141 46.66 30.81 44.50
N ALA A 142 47.53 31.04 43.53
CA ALA A 142 48.96 31.24 43.71
C ALA A 142 49.24 32.47 44.59
N GLN A 143 48.52 33.60 44.35
CA GLN A 143 48.65 34.82 45.15
C GLN A 143 48.18 34.61 46.61
N ALA A 144 47.08 33.88 46.82
CA ALA A 144 46.60 33.55 48.19
C ALA A 144 47.57 32.61 48.90
N GLN A 145 48.17 31.66 48.21
CA GLN A 145 49.21 30.80 48.77
C GLN A 145 50.44 31.62 49.24
N ARG A 146 50.88 32.54 48.41
CA ARG A 146 51.99 33.46 48.73
C ARG A 146 51.65 34.29 49.97
N SER A 147 50.50 34.99 49.99
CA SER A 147 50.07 35.83 51.14
C SER A 147 49.86 34.99 52.40
N GLY A 148 49.42 33.72 52.30
CA GLY A 148 49.33 32.79 53.43
C GLY A 148 50.69 32.43 54.03
N PHE A 149 51.69 32.18 53.18
CA PHE A 149 53.08 31.96 53.68
C PHE A 149 53.66 33.21 54.33
N ASP A 150 53.42 34.40 53.74
CA ASP A 150 53.85 35.67 54.32
C ASP A 150 53.19 35.94 55.68
N LEU A 151 51.85 35.74 55.77
CA LEU A 151 51.12 35.86 57.03
C LEU A 151 51.71 34.95 58.13
N LYS A 152 51.91 33.64 57.79
CA LYS A 152 52.48 32.67 58.77
C LYS A 152 53.88 33.10 59.26
N ARG A 153 54.71 33.63 58.38
CA ARG A 153 56.02 34.14 58.69
C ARG A 153 55.94 35.36 59.65
N VAL A 154 55.05 36.33 59.33
CA VAL A 154 54.83 37.54 60.13
C VAL A 154 54.22 37.19 61.48
N GLU A 155 53.31 36.26 61.58
CA GLU A 155 52.73 35.78 62.82
C GLU A 155 53.78 35.16 63.78
N ASN A 156 54.69 34.34 63.26
CA ASN A 156 55.80 33.77 64.03
C ASN A 156 56.76 34.87 64.55
N LEU A 157 57.16 35.81 63.69
CA LEU A 157 58.08 36.92 64.09
C LEU A 157 57.40 37.92 65.01
N ALA A 158 56.09 38.12 64.92
CA ALA A 158 55.34 38.96 65.86
C ALA A 158 55.21 38.29 67.29
N ALA A 159 55.07 36.94 67.32
CA ALA A 159 55.05 36.17 68.56
C ALA A 159 56.38 36.26 69.32
N ASP A 160 57.48 36.33 68.55
CA ASP A 160 58.83 36.50 69.12
C ASP A 160 59.17 37.99 69.51
N GLY A 161 58.22 38.91 69.34
CA GLY A 161 58.35 40.30 69.57
C GLY A 161 59.22 41.08 68.54
N SER A 162 59.58 40.47 67.38
CA SER A 162 60.44 41.03 66.37
C SER A 162 59.72 41.94 65.35
N LEU A 163 58.34 41.87 65.34
CA LEU A 163 57.51 42.69 64.45
C LEU A 163 56.35 43.36 65.21
N SER A 164 55.83 44.47 64.65
CA SER A 164 54.71 45.20 65.20
C SER A 164 53.38 44.53 65.03
N VAL A 165 52.40 44.70 65.89
CA VAL A 165 51.00 44.25 65.78
C VAL A 165 50.38 44.79 64.52
N ARG A 166 50.72 46.01 64.10
CA ARG A 166 50.25 46.68 62.87
C ARG A 166 50.66 45.91 61.65
N GLU A 167 51.89 45.41 61.58
CA GLU A 167 52.41 44.63 60.42
C GLU A 167 51.70 43.25 60.32
N ARG A 168 51.46 42.60 61.45
CA ARG A 168 50.68 41.37 61.55
C ARG A 168 49.25 41.59 61.03
N ASP A 169 48.59 42.68 61.44
CA ASP A 169 47.21 42.97 61.03
C ASP A 169 47.12 43.35 59.57
N ALA A 170 48.16 44.00 59.04
CA ALA A 170 48.27 44.27 57.56
C ALA A 170 48.47 42.98 56.77
N ALA A 171 49.30 42.05 57.22
CA ALA A 171 49.49 40.75 56.56
C ALA A 171 48.21 39.91 56.61
N ARG A 172 47.47 39.95 57.74
CA ARG A 172 46.18 39.26 57.87
C ARG A 172 45.14 39.85 56.91
N ALA A 173 45.04 41.17 56.80
CA ALA A 173 44.13 41.82 55.84
C ALA A 173 44.46 41.45 54.40
N SER A 174 45.78 41.45 54.04
CA SER A 174 46.23 41.04 52.70
C SER A 174 45.90 39.59 52.38
N ASN A 175 46.04 38.66 53.32
CA ASN A 175 45.66 37.25 53.12
C ASN A 175 44.12 37.09 52.98
N THR A 176 43.34 37.80 53.81
CA THR A 176 41.86 37.79 53.68
C THR A 176 41.41 38.34 52.32
N GLN A 177 42.05 39.41 51.84
CA GLN A 177 41.79 39.96 50.49
C GLN A 177 42.13 38.94 49.40
N ALA A 178 43.28 38.25 49.50
CA ALA A 178 43.66 37.23 48.52
C ALA A 178 42.72 36.03 48.54
N GLN A 179 42.21 35.60 49.67
CA GLN A 179 41.19 34.56 49.79
C GLN A 179 39.85 35.00 49.15
N ALA A 180 39.41 36.23 49.37
CA ALA A 180 38.22 36.78 48.71
C ALA A 180 38.39 36.84 47.17
N ALA A 181 39.62 37.12 46.68
CA ALA A 181 39.92 37.07 45.23
C ALA A 181 39.77 35.66 44.62
N ILE A 182 40.11 34.59 45.38
CA ILE A 182 39.82 33.20 44.95
C ILE A 182 38.29 32.97 44.82
N GLN A 183 37.50 33.38 45.78
CA GLN A 183 36.07 33.23 45.75
C GLN A 183 35.47 33.98 44.56
N GLN A 184 35.92 35.19 44.29
CA GLN A 184 35.51 36.00 43.13
C GLN A 184 35.86 35.31 41.80
N ALA A 185 37.10 34.82 41.66
CA ALA A 185 37.51 34.13 40.44
C ALA A 185 36.78 32.81 40.21
N ALA A 186 36.48 32.05 41.30
CA ALA A 186 35.72 30.83 41.27
C ALA A 186 34.27 31.09 40.84
N ALA A 187 33.62 32.13 41.35
CA ALA A 187 32.28 32.53 40.97
C ALA A 187 32.21 32.95 39.47
N THR A 188 33.21 33.72 39.03
CA THR A 188 33.32 34.12 37.61
C THR A 188 33.48 32.90 36.67
N LEU A 189 34.31 31.92 37.08
CA LEU A 189 34.45 30.67 36.34
C LEU A 189 33.13 29.90 36.28
N GLU A 190 32.38 29.81 37.39
CA GLU A 190 31.09 29.12 37.41
C GLU A 190 30.06 29.78 36.50
N VAL A 191 29.98 31.10 36.48
CA VAL A 191 29.14 31.85 35.51
C VAL A 191 29.50 31.49 34.09
N SER A 192 30.79 31.39 33.78
CA SER A 192 31.25 31.03 32.40
C SER A 192 30.87 29.62 32.01
N LYS A 193 30.88 28.67 32.95
CA LYS A 193 30.40 27.31 32.72
C LYS A 193 28.89 27.28 32.48
N GLN A 194 28.11 28.06 33.20
CA GLN A 194 26.66 28.17 33.01
C GLN A 194 26.35 28.78 31.63
N ASN A 195 27.15 29.78 31.19
CA ASN A 195 27.04 30.35 29.86
C ASN A 195 27.29 29.30 28.78
N LEU A 196 28.34 28.48 28.89
CA LEU A 196 28.60 27.36 28.00
C LEU A 196 27.43 26.38 27.96
N GLN A 197 26.88 26.02 29.14
CA GLN A 197 25.71 25.12 29.21
C GLN A 197 24.49 25.68 28.48
N THR A 198 24.24 26.98 28.58
CA THR A 198 23.18 27.67 27.84
C THR A 198 23.38 27.53 26.32
N VAL A 199 24.61 27.71 25.82
CA VAL A 199 24.94 27.55 24.41
C VAL A 199 24.74 26.11 23.96
N ILE A 200 25.10 25.13 24.81
CA ILE A 200 24.91 23.69 24.51
C ILE A 200 23.41 23.33 24.41
N VAL A 201 22.60 23.80 25.36
CA VAL A 201 21.14 23.56 25.36
C VAL A 201 20.48 24.19 24.16
N ASN A 202 20.88 25.43 23.80
CA ASN A 202 20.33 26.13 22.63
C ASN A 202 20.61 25.39 21.31
N ARG A 203 21.71 24.63 21.23
CA ARG A 203 22.03 23.81 20.06
C ARG A 203 20.92 22.81 19.71
N ALA A 204 20.34 22.13 20.71
CA ALA A 204 19.25 21.17 20.48
C ALA A 204 18.02 21.82 19.80
N SER A 205 17.71 23.06 20.22
CA SER A 205 16.64 23.85 19.57
C SER A 205 16.98 24.17 18.11
N LEU A 206 18.22 24.58 17.84
CA LEU A 206 18.67 24.89 16.47
C LEU A 206 18.74 23.64 15.57
N GLU A 207 19.08 22.47 16.12
CA GLU A 207 19.03 21.20 15.43
C GLU A 207 17.58 20.81 15.07
N GLY A 208 16.63 21.05 15.98
CA GLY A 208 15.20 20.92 15.72
C GLY A 208 14.71 21.85 14.60
N ASP A 209 15.18 23.10 14.60
CA ASP A 209 14.89 24.08 13.55
C ASP A 209 15.40 23.62 12.17
N VAL A 210 16.63 23.08 12.12
CA VAL A 210 17.21 22.49 10.89
C VAL A 210 16.40 21.30 10.41
N ALA A 211 15.99 20.40 11.31
CA ALA A 211 15.16 19.24 10.97
C ALA A 211 13.81 19.68 10.39
N SER A 212 13.17 20.68 10.99
CA SER A 212 11.91 21.27 10.50
C SER A 212 12.05 21.89 9.10
N ALA A 213 13.13 22.67 8.88
CA ALA A 213 13.39 23.28 7.58
C ALA A 213 13.70 22.24 6.50
N ARG A 214 14.38 21.13 6.87
CA ARG A 214 14.64 20.00 5.96
C ARG A 214 13.36 19.30 5.55
N ALA A 215 12.45 19.05 6.50
CA ALA A 215 11.16 18.47 6.21
C ALA A 215 10.31 19.37 5.30
N ALA A 216 10.37 20.70 5.49
CA ALA A 216 9.69 21.65 4.61
C ALA A 216 10.26 21.63 3.18
N LEU A 217 11.58 21.49 3.02
CA LEU A 217 12.22 21.33 1.72
C LEU A 217 11.77 20.02 1.04
N GLU A 218 11.76 18.92 1.76
CA GLU A 218 11.31 17.61 1.23
C GLU A 218 9.88 17.66 0.74
N LEU A 219 8.98 18.30 1.51
CA LEU A 219 7.58 18.50 1.10
C LEU A 219 7.51 19.31 -0.21
N ALA A 220 8.26 20.40 -0.33
CA ALA A 220 8.27 21.20 -1.54
C ALA A 220 8.84 20.43 -2.76
N GLN A 221 9.82 19.54 -2.54
CA GLN A 221 10.34 18.65 -3.59
C GLN A 221 9.33 17.60 -4.02
N ILE A 222 8.58 17.02 -3.09
CA ILE A 222 7.47 16.09 -3.40
C ILE A 222 6.42 16.80 -4.25
N ASP A 223 6.01 18.02 -3.89
CA ASP A 223 5.06 18.80 -4.66
C ASP A 223 5.57 19.06 -6.09
N LEU A 224 6.85 19.36 -6.24
CA LEU A 224 7.47 19.57 -7.55
C LEU A 224 7.49 18.26 -8.38
N VAL A 225 7.81 17.13 -7.77
CA VAL A 225 7.74 15.82 -8.45
C VAL A 225 6.32 15.51 -8.88
N ASN A 226 5.33 15.81 -8.06
CA ASN A 226 3.91 15.58 -8.34
C ASN A 226 3.35 16.45 -9.48
N THR A 227 4.09 17.45 -9.99
CA THR A 227 3.74 18.15 -11.23
C THR A 227 3.92 17.28 -12.47
N ARG A 228 4.68 16.20 -12.38
CA ARG A 228 4.91 15.24 -13.45
C ARG A 228 4.01 14.04 -13.24
N ILE A 229 2.98 13.92 -14.04
CA ILE A 229 2.02 12.82 -13.97
C ILE A 229 2.60 11.64 -14.76
N ILE A 230 2.86 10.54 -14.07
CA ILE A 230 3.45 9.32 -14.63
C ILE A 230 2.47 8.14 -14.53
N ALA A 231 2.66 7.13 -15.38
CA ALA A 231 1.90 5.89 -15.32
C ALA A 231 2.31 5.06 -14.09
N PRO A 232 1.37 4.62 -13.25
CA PRO A 232 1.69 3.82 -12.06
C PRO A 232 2.09 2.39 -12.41
N ASP A 233 1.56 1.83 -13.49
CA ASP A 233 1.78 0.45 -13.95
C ASP A 233 1.76 0.35 -15.46
N ASP A 234 2.22 -0.80 -15.98
CA ASP A 234 2.13 -1.15 -17.39
C ASP A 234 0.67 -1.39 -17.79
N GLY A 235 0.27 -0.88 -18.95
CA GLY A 235 -1.10 -1.05 -19.40
C GLY A 235 -1.46 -0.22 -20.61
N GLN A 236 -2.75 -0.04 -20.84
CA GLN A 236 -3.29 0.80 -21.90
C GLN A 236 -4.05 1.97 -21.27
N LEU A 237 -3.80 3.18 -21.76
CA LEU A 237 -4.56 4.36 -21.33
C LEU A 237 -6.03 4.25 -21.74
N GLY A 238 -6.90 4.83 -20.95
CA GLY A 238 -8.26 5.17 -21.34
C GLY A 238 -8.31 6.50 -22.09
N GLN A 239 -9.48 7.14 -22.08
CA GLN A 239 -9.63 8.49 -22.61
C GLN A 239 -8.92 9.52 -21.71
N ILE A 240 -8.31 10.50 -22.34
CA ILE A 240 -7.69 11.65 -21.69
C ILE A 240 -8.75 12.76 -21.56
N ALA A 241 -9.15 13.04 -20.33
CA ALA A 241 -10.21 14.01 -20.03
C ALA A 241 -9.77 15.48 -20.12
N VAL A 242 -8.46 15.74 -20.21
CA VAL A 242 -7.87 17.08 -20.16
C VAL A 242 -7.03 17.39 -21.38
N ARG A 243 -6.81 18.68 -21.66
CA ARG A 243 -5.99 19.17 -22.77
C ARG A 243 -4.95 20.15 -22.25
N LYS A 244 -3.90 20.40 -23.04
CA LYS A 244 -2.93 21.46 -22.77
C LYS A 244 -3.63 22.79 -22.55
N GLY A 245 -3.26 23.52 -21.49
CA GLY A 245 -3.88 24.77 -21.06
C GLY A 245 -5.08 24.60 -20.12
N ALA A 246 -5.58 23.39 -19.88
CA ALA A 246 -6.62 23.14 -18.88
C ALA A 246 -6.07 23.32 -17.46
N TYR A 247 -6.86 23.92 -16.60
CA TYR A 247 -6.57 23.97 -15.16
C TYR A 247 -7.11 22.71 -14.48
N VAL A 248 -6.28 22.08 -13.64
CA VAL A 248 -6.64 20.89 -12.88
C VAL A 248 -6.40 21.09 -11.40
N SER A 249 -7.25 20.49 -10.58
CA SER A 249 -7.13 20.46 -9.12
C SER A 249 -6.77 19.06 -8.65
N ALA A 250 -6.20 18.96 -7.45
CA ALA A 250 -5.94 17.66 -6.82
C ALA A 250 -7.21 16.79 -6.82
N GLY A 251 -7.08 15.52 -7.21
CA GLY A 251 -8.21 14.59 -7.32
C GLY A 251 -8.99 14.65 -8.64
N THR A 252 -8.74 15.62 -9.53
CA THR A 252 -9.39 15.66 -10.86
C THR A 252 -8.97 14.43 -11.68
N ARG A 253 -9.94 13.68 -12.22
CA ARG A 253 -9.64 12.54 -13.09
C ARG A 253 -9.03 13.04 -14.40
N LEU A 254 -7.78 12.66 -14.68
CA LEU A 254 -7.06 13.01 -15.91
C LEU A 254 -7.25 11.95 -16.99
N THR A 255 -7.04 10.70 -16.62
CA THR A 255 -7.15 9.51 -17.46
C THR A 255 -7.29 8.27 -16.59
N SER A 256 -7.26 7.10 -17.21
CA SER A 256 -7.19 5.82 -16.49
C SER A 256 -6.15 4.91 -17.16
N VAL A 257 -5.59 3.98 -16.41
CA VAL A 257 -4.75 2.87 -16.92
C VAL A 257 -5.49 1.57 -16.72
N VAL A 258 -5.62 0.82 -17.80
CA VAL A 258 -6.13 -0.55 -17.79
C VAL A 258 -4.92 -1.47 -17.83
N PRO A 259 -4.59 -2.18 -16.72
CA PRO A 259 -3.42 -3.04 -16.66
C PRO A 259 -3.55 -4.26 -17.57
N THR A 260 -2.42 -4.90 -17.82
CA THR A 260 -2.35 -6.08 -18.67
C THR A 260 -3.02 -7.29 -18.02
N GLU A 261 -2.94 -7.39 -16.69
CA GLU A 261 -3.53 -8.51 -15.94
C GLU A 261 -5.06 -8.40 -15.90
N LYS A 262 -5.72 -9.48 -16.31
CA LYS A 262 -7.19 -9.59 -16.36
C LYS A 262 -7.61 -10.92 -15.77
N TRP A 263 -8.85 -10.98 -15.32
CA TRP A 263 -9.49 -12.20 -14.81
C TRP A 263 -10.95 -12.23 -15.25
N VAL A 264 -11.59 -13.37 -15.11
CA VAL A 264 -13.04 -13.49 -15.37
C VAL A 264 -13.76 -13.60 -14.03
N ILE A 265 -14.89 -12.93 -13.91
CA ILE A 265 -15.86 -13.13 -12.82
C ILE A 265 -17.06 -13.85 -13.41
N ALA A 266 -17.29 -15.08 -12.98
CA ALA A 266 -18.43 -15.89 -13.34
C ALA A 266 -19.43 -15.95 -12.17
N ASN A 267 -20.64 -15.45 -12.38
CA ASN A 267 -21.72 -15.51 -11.38
C ASN A 267 -22.47 -16.83 -11.52
N MET A 268 -22.00 -17.86 -10.81
CA MET A 268 -22.58 -19.19 -10.80
C MET A 268 -23.82 -19.25 -9.89
N LYS A 269 -24.81 -20.08 -10.24
CA LYS A 269 -25.92 -20.37 -9.34
C LYS A 269 -25.42 -21.21 -8.14
N GLU A 270 -25.94 -20.96 -6.96
CA GLU A 270 -25.62 -21.73 -5.74
C GLU A 270 -25.67 -23.24 -5.97
N THR A 271 -26.67 -23.69 -6.72
CA THR A 271 -26.87 -25.13 -7.05
C THR A 271 -25.76 -25.71 -7.93
N GLN A 272 -24.97 -24.90 -8.62
CA GLN A 272 -23.90 -25.33 -9.51
C GLN A 272 -22.56 -25.43 -8.79
N LEU A 273 -22.44 -24.87 -7.57
CA LEU A 273 -21.18 -24.76 -6.85
C LEU A 273 -20.80 -25.96 -5.98
N ALA A 274 -21.71 -26.93 -5.80
CA ALA A 274 -21.51 -28.04 -4.88
C ALA A 274 -20.20 -28.82 -5.11
N ASN A 275 -19.73 -28.89 -6.38
CA ASN A 275 -18.52 -29.61 -6.78
C ASN A 275 -17.45 -28.68 -7.40
N VAL A 276 -17.60 -27.36 -7.26
CA VAL A 276 -16.61 -26.40 -7.78
C VAL A 276 -15.61 -26.07 -6.67
N HIS A 277 -14.32 -26.23 -6.97
CA HIS A 277 -13.22 -25.96 -6.04
C HIS A 277 -12.14 -25.11 -6.70
N PRO A 278 -11.38 -24.31 -5.94
CA PRO A 278 -10.20 -23.64 -6.44
C PRO A 278 -9.20 -24.64 -7.07
N GLY A 279 -8.61 -24.25 -8.20
CA GLY A 279 -7.68 -25.10 -8.97
C GLY A 279 -8.33 -25.89 -10.11
N MET A 280 -9.67 -25.84 -10.25
CA MET A 280 -10.35 -26.51 -11.35
C MET A 280 -10.13 -25.81 -12.69
N ALA A 281 -9.97 -26.61 -13.76
CA ALA A 281 -9.85 -26.13 -15.11
C ALA A 281 -11.16 -25.50 -15.60
N VAL A 282 -11.01 -24.36 -16.24
CA VAL A 282 -12.13 -23.59 -16.80
C VAL A 282 -11.87 -23.31 -18.27
N THR A 283 -12.89 -23.50 -19.08
CA THR A 283 -12.91 -23.02 -20.46
C THR A 283 -13.97 -21.93 -20.59
N PHE A 284 -13.63 -20.84 -21.23
CA PHE A 284 -14.60 -19.77 -21.50
C PHE A 284 -14.51 -19.29 -22.92
N THR A 285 -15.65 -18.86 -23.46
CA THR A 285 -15.76 -18.24 -24.79
C THR A 285 -16.08 -16.77 -24.64
N VAL A 286 -15.58 -15.95 -25.57
CA VAL A 286 -15.78 -14.50 -25.56
C VAL A 286 -16.64 -14.08 -26.73
N ASP A 287 -17.80 -13.50 -26.48
CA ASP A 287 -18.78 -13.14 -27.51
C ASP A 287 -18.19 -12.15 -28.53
N ALA A 288 -17.48 -11.14 -28.06
CA ALA A 288 -16.84 -10.13 -28.90
C ALA A 288 -15.71 -10.65 -29.79
N LEU A 289 -15.24 -11.90 -29.57
CA LEU A 289 -14.16 -12.56 -30.32
C LEU A 289 -14.67 -13.79 -31.10
N ASN A 290 -15.90 -13.75 -31.61
CA ASN A 290 -16.52 -14.84 -32.35
C ASN A 290 -16.48 -16.17 -31.61
N HIS A 291 -16.81 -16.16 -30.31
CA HIS A 291 -16.79 -17.32 -29.40
C HIS A 291 -15.43 -18.04 -29.39
N GLN A 292 -14.34 -17.31 -29.56
CA GLN A 292 -13.00 -17.86 -29.35
C GLN A 292 -12.85 -18.42 -27.94
N LYS A 293 -12.30 -19.64 -27.84
CA LYS A 293 -12.11 -20.35 -26.59
C LYS A 293 -10.81 -19.90 -25.91
N PHE A 294 -10.91 -19.67 -24.63
CA PHE A 294 -9.81 -19.37 -23.74
C PHE A 294 -9.83 -20.36 -22.57
N SER A 295 -8.66 -20.53 -21.93
CA SER A 295 -8.52 -21.40 -20.78
C SER A 295 -8.24 -20.57 -19.54
N GLY A 296 -8.69 -21.08 -18.40
CA GLY A 296 -8.44 -20.49 -17.09
C GLY A 296 -8.51 -21.54 -15.99
N GLU A 297 -8.35 -21.07 -14.79
CA GLU A 297 -8.41 -21.88 -13.57
C GLU A 297 -9.21 -21.14 -12.52
N VAL A 298 -10.05 -21.85 -11.76
CA VAL A 298 -10.76 -21.29 -10.61
C VAL A 298 -9.75 -20.83 -9.56
N GLU A 299 -9.67 -19.53 -9.34
CA GLU A 299 -8.75 -18.93 -8.37
C GLU A 299 -9.40 -18.84 -6.98
N PHE A 300 -10.57 -18.20 -6.91
CA PHE A 300 -11.33 -18.01 -5.67
C PHE A 300 -12.82 -18.11 -5.92
N ILE A 301 -13.52 -18.59 -4.90
CA ILE A 301 -14.99 -18.56 -4.82
C ILE A 301 -15.35 -17.52 -3.76
N SER A 302 -16.29 -16.63 -4.07
CA SER A 302 -16.75 -15.61 -3.13
C SER A 302 -17.27 -16.23 -1.84
N PRO A 303 -16.96 -15.68 -0.66
CA PRO A 303 -17.45 -16.19 0.62
C PRO A 303 -18.94 -15.92 0.85
N ALA A 304 -19.57 -15.07 0.03
CA ALA A 304 -21.00 -14.75 0.12
C ALA A 304 -21.62 -14.54 -1.26
N ALA A 305 -22.94 -14.62 -1.33
CA ALA A 305 -23.72 -14.32 -2.52
C ALA A 305 -23.57 -12.84 -2.92
N GLY A 306 -23.72 -12.53 -4.20
CA GLY A 306 -23.59 -11.16 -4.70
C GLY A 306 -24.62 -10.19 -4.10
N SER A 307 -25.77 -10.68 -3.64
CA SER A 307 -26.80 -9.90 -2.93
C SER A 307 -26.32 -9.33 -1.60
N GLU A 308 -25.44 -10.04 -0.87
CA GLU A 308 -24.90 -9.59 0.42
C GLU A 308 -23.95 -8.38 0.29
N PHE A 309 -23.34 -8.21 -0.88
CA PHE A 309 -22.46 -7.06 -1.17
C PHE A 309 -23.20 -5.90 -1.85
N SER A 310 -24.53 -6.04 -2.05
CA SER A 310 -25.34 -4.97 -2.64
C SER A 310 -25.67 -3.88 -1.61
N ALA A 311 -25.52 -2.62 -2.01
CA ALA A 311 -25.90 -1.48 -1.17
C ALA A 311 -27.43 -1.42 -0.86
N ILE A 312 -28.24 -2.13 -1.62
CA ILE A 312 -29.69 -2.25 -1.41
C ILE A 312 -29.98 -3.74 -1.21
N SER A 313 -30.29 -4.14 0.02
CA SER A 313 -30.77 -5.50 0.29
C SER A 313 -32.17 -5.65 -0.32
N PRO A 314 -32.42 -6.73 -1.09
CA PRO A 314 -33.76 -7.02 -1.54
C PRO A 314 -34.57 -7.50 -0.34
N ASP A 315 -35.23 -6.57 0.36
CA ASP A 315 -36.16 -6.91 1.46
C ASP A 315 -37.53 -7.23 0.89
N ASN A 316 -37.97 -8.47 1.08
CA ASN A 316 -39.31 -8.91 0.71
C ASN A 316 -40.31 -8.53 1.81
N ALA A 317 -40.67 -7.24 1.91
CA ALA A 317 -41.59 -6.69 2.88
C ALA A 317 -43.06 -7.22 2.71
N THR A 318 -43.35 -8.03 1.69
CA THR A 318 -44.71 -8.47 1.32
C THR A 318 -45.12 -9.86 1.87
N GLY A 319 -44.26 -10.49 2.69
CA GLY A 319 -44.66 -11.75 3.39
C GLY A 319 -44.71 -13.03 2.54
N ASN A 320 -44.53 -12.98 1.24
CA ASN A 320 -44.42 -14.16 0.37
C ASN A 320 -42.94 -14.47 0.11
N PHE A 321 -42.44 -15.51 0.79
CA PHE A 321 -41.06 -15.98 0.58
C PHE A 321 -41.01 -16.88 -0.66
N VAL A 322 -40.38 -16.40 -1.73
CA VAL A 322 -40.03 -17.22 -2.90
C VAL A 322 -38.53 -17.49 -2.85
N LYS A 323 -38.15 -18.76 -2.78
CA LYS A 323 -36.75 -19.19 -2.85
C LYS A 323 -36.20 -18.88 -4.25
N ILE A 324 -35.38 -17.81 -4.37
CA ILE A 324 -34.68 -17.46 -5.58
C ILE A 324 -33.24 -17.99 -5.46
N ALA A 325 -32.77 -18.73 -6.46
CA ALA A 325 -31.36 -19.20 -6.50
C ALA A 325 -30.42 -18.03 -6.50
N GLN A 326 -29.61 -17.90 -5.47
CA GLN A 326 -28.61 -16.89 -5.32
C GLN A 326 -27.44 -17.13 -6.31
N ARG A 327 -26.74 -16.05 -6.68
CA ARG A 327 -25.53 -16.14 -7.52
C ARG A 327 -24.31 -15.83 -6.69
N ILE A 328 -23.33 -16.70 -6.77
CA ILE A 328 -22.05 -16.57 -6.07
C ILE A 328 -20.96 -16.29 -7.10
N PRO A 329 -20.24 -15.17 -6.99
CA PRO A 329 -19.13 -14.84 -7.88
C PRO A 329 -17.96 -15.82 -7.73
N VAL A 330 -17.48 -16.34 -8.83
CA VAL A 330 -16.28 -17.17 -8.94
C VAL A 330 -15.24 -16.39 -9.73
N ARG A 331 -14.07 -16.16 -9.15
CA ARG A 331 -12.93 -15.54 -9.82
C ARG A 331 -12.12 -16.61 -10.53
N ILE A 332 -11.88 -16.38 -11.81
CA ILE A 332 -11.15 -17.28 -12.70
C ILE A 332 -9.92 -16.55 -13.20
N LYS A 333 -8.77 -17.11 -12.92
CA LYS A 333 -7.48 -16.67 -13.46
C LYS A 333 -7.37 -17.14 -14.89
N ILE A 334 -7.05 -16.24 -15.81
CA ILE A 334 -6.89 -16.54 -17.24
C ILE A 334 -5.50 -17.13 -17.45
N THR A 335 -5.45 -18.28 -18.15
CA THR A 335 -4.20 -18.93 -18.54
C THR A 335 -3.96 -18.67 -20.02
N GLY A 336 -2.82 -18.05 -20.38
CA GLY A 336 -2.47 -17.77 -21.77
C GLY A 336 -2.58 -16.31 -22.19
N ASP A 337 -2.74 -16.07 -23.51
CA ASP A 337 -2.73 -14.72 -24.08
C ASP A 337 -3.98 -13.92 -23.69
N GLN A 338 -3.76 -12.80 -23.01
CA GLN A 338 -4.81 -11.88 -22.56
C GLN A 338 -4.88 -10.57 -23.37
N GLN A 339 -4.04 -10.41 -24.42
CA GLN A 339 -3.90 -9.12 -25.11
C GLN A 339 -5.20 -8.67 -25.78
N ARG A 340 -5.97 -9.62 -26.30
CA ARG A 340 -7.24 -9.34 -26.99
C ARG A 340 -8.43 -9.18 -26.06
N LEU A 341 -8.30 -9.57 -24.79
CA LEU A 341 -9.35 -9.44 -23.80
C LEU A 341 -9.40 -8.01 -23.25
N ARG A 342 -10.61 -7.50 -23.06
CA ARG A 342 -10.83 -6.17 -22.48
C ARG A 342 -11.81 -6.26 -21.31
N PRO A 343 -11.56 -5.54 -20.21
CA PRO A 343 -12.52 -5.47 -19.12
C PRO A 343 -13.90 -5.04 -19.61
N GLY A 344 -14.93 -5.71 -19.14
CA GLY A 344 -16.32 -5.48 -19.54
C GLY A 344 -16.83 -6.38 -20.68
N MET A 345 -15.98 -7.19 -21.32
CA MET A 345 -16.45 -8.18 -22.31
C MET A 345 -17.26 -9.27 -21.62
N SER A 346 -18.41 -9.62 -22.21
CA SER A 346 -19.23 -10.76 -21.80
C SER A 346 -18.58 -12.07 -22.26
N VAL A 347 -18.68 -13.07 -21.41
CA VAL A 347 -18.12 -14.40 -21.65
C VAL A 347 -19.07 -15.48 -21.17
N GLU A 348 -19.06 -16.62 -21.85
CA GLU A 348 -19.70 -17.85 -21.39
C GLU A 348 -18.63 -18.74 -20.76
N VAL A 349 -18.83 -19.12 -19.51
CA VAL A 349 -17.89 -19.89 -18.70
C VAL A 349 -18.40 -21.31 -18.51
N SER A 350 -17.52 -22.29 -18.74
CA SER A 350 -17.75 -23.71 -18.48
C SER A 350 -16.66 -24.26 -17.57
N ILE A 351 -17.05 -24.77 -16.41
CA ILE A 351 -16.15 -25.36 -15.41
C ILE A 351 -16.33 -26.88 -15.47
N ASP A 352 -15.24 -27.59 -15.67
CA ASP A 352 -15.22 -29.05 -15.65
C ASP A 352 -15.04 -29.56 -14.22
N THR A 353 -16.11 -30.14 -13.65
CA THR A 353 -16.14 -30.70 -12.29
C THR A 353 -15.78 -32.20 -12.27
N SER A 354 -15.44 -32.80 -13.42
CA SER A 354 -15.06 -34.23 -13.49
C SER A 354 -13.61 -34.49 -13.02
N ALA A 355 -12.75 -33.48 -13.10
CA ALA A 355 -11.36 -33.62 -12.69
C ALA A 355 -11.23 -33.55 -11.17
N ALA A 356 -10.76 -34.64 -10.56
CA ALA A 356 -10.41 -34.64 -9.14
C ALA A 356 -9.29 -33.62 -8.88
N VAL A 357 -9.57 -32.64 -8.02
CA VAL A 357 -8.57 -31.66 -7.58
C VAL A 357 -7.50 -32.38 -6.76
N PRO A 358 -6.21 -32.28 -7.09
CA PRO A 358 -5.16 -32.77 -6.20
C PRO A 358 -5.24 -32.02 -4.86
N PRO A 359 -5.11 -32.70 -3.72
CA PRO A 359 -5.17 -32.05 -2.42
C PRO A 359 -4.10 -30.97 -2.34
N ARG A 360 -4.51 -29.71 -2.14
CA ARG A 360 -3.61 -28.62 -1.79
C ARG A 360 -3.00 -28.94 -0.44
N GLU A 361 -1.69 -29.12 -0.37
CA GLU A 361 -0.96 -29.08 0.89
C GLU A 361 -1.33 -27.79 1.63
N ALA A 362 -1.85 -27.96 2.83
CA ALA A 362 -2.20 -26.86 3.72
C ALA A 362 -0.90 -26.09 4.05
N GLN A 363 -0.71 -24.96 3.42
CA GLN A 363 0.26 -23.97 3.90
C GLN A 363 -0.34 -23.35 5.16
N GLN A 364 0.23 -23.76 6.30
CA GLN A 364 0.05 -23.16 7.63
C GLN A 364 0.67 -21.77 7.69
#